data_8498c00f2d858f367d724b6aa5d9c2b8
#
_entry.id   8498c00f2d858f367d724b6aa5d9c2b8
#
_cell.length_a   1.000
_cell.length_b   1.000
_cell.length_c   1.000
_cell.angle_alpha   90.00
_cell.angle_beta   90.00
_cell.angle_gamma   90.00
#
_symmetry.space_group_name_H-M   'P 1'
#
loop_
_entity.id
_entity.type
_entity.pdbx_description
1 polymer ?
#
loop_
_entity_poly.entity_id
_entity_poly.type
_entity_poly.pdbx_seq_one_letter_code
_entity_poly.pdbx_strand_id
1 'polypeptide(L)'
;NNGFMLCAWYRGTPSLPSALAAAYGVVMASEEDPARPLNTLALPGIAVCASKDKTLRSEQESALYNGVAPVETGADGTTARIVRAITTYVVSSNGTADESLLDVTTVRTLIYVSRAITQRIALRFPREKLNDKTAQRVRSELIDVLMRCEELEILEHVEANLDKLLVERDSQNP
;
A
#
# COMPACT_ATOMS: atom_id res chain seq x y z
N ASN A 1 -4.64 10.30 -10.84
CA ASN A 1 -4.89 8.87 -10.86
C ASN A 1 -3.56 8.11 -10.84
N ASN A 2 -3.10 7.71 -9.65
CA ASN A 2 -1.81 7.06 -9.47
C ASN A 2 -1.82 6.20 -8.20
N GLY A 3 -1.50 4.90 -8.31
CA GLY A 3 -1.43 3.97 -7.18
C GLY A 3 -0.29 4.23 -6.18
N PHE A 4 0.66 5.09 -6.51
CA PHE A 4 1.75 5.49 -5.61
C PHE A 4 1.59 6.90 -5.03
N MET A 5 0.43 7.53 -5.22
CA MET A 5 0.12 8.85 -4.72
C MET A 5 -1.09 8.78 -3.79
N LEU A 6 -0.99 9.41 -2.64
CA LEU A 6 -2.07 9.59 -1.69
C LEU A 6 -2.37 11.08 -1.56
N CYS A 7 -3.65 11.44 -1.62
CA CYS A 7 -4.15 12.77 -1.39
C CYS A 7 -4.96 12.79 -0.10
N ALA A 8 -4.39 13.28 0.99
CA ALA A 8 -5.11 13.40 2.26
C ALA A 8 -5.93 14.69 2.32
N TRP A 9 -7.14 14.60 2.86
CA TRP A 9 -8.04 15.74 3.02
C TRP A 9 -8.60 15.78 4.44
N TYR A 10 -8.43 16.93 5.09
CA TYR A 10 -9.03 17.21 6.39
C TYR A 10 -9.64 18.62 6.39
N ARG A 11 -10.97 18.68 6.29
CA ARG A 11 -11.70 19.95 6.23
C ARG A 11 -11.54 20.75 7.52
N GLY A 12 -11.27 22.05 7.36
CA GLY A 12 -11.29 23.02 8.46
C GLY A 12 -10.19 22.85 9.52
N THR A 13 -9.20 21.99 9.29
CA THR A 13 -8.02 21.93 10.16
C THR A 13 -7.22 23.23 10.05
N PRO A 14 -6.76 23.81 11.15
CA PRO A 14 -5.82 24.94 11.10
C PRO A 14 -4.38 24.51 10.77
N SER A 15 -4.11 23.22 10.74
CA SER A 15 -2.78 22.70 10.38
C SER A 15 -2.46 22.91 8.90
N LEU A 16 -1.19 23.17 8.59
CA LEU A 16 -0.74 23.33 7.21
C LEU A 16 -0.85 21.99 6.44
N PRO A 17 -1.14 22.02 5.14
CA PRO A 17 -1.19 20.83 4.30
C PRO A 17 0.11 20.00 4.35
N SER A 18 1.27 20.65 4.42
CA SER A 18 2.57 19.98 4.56
C SER A 18 2.71 19.23 5.89
N ALA A 19 2.17 19.79 6.99
CA ALA A 19 2.15 19.13 8.29
C ALA A 19 1.25 17.88 8.26
N LEU A 20 0.06 17.99 7.64
CA LEU A 20 -0.84 16.85 7.44
C LEU A 20 -0.17 15.74 6.61
N ALA A 21 0.47 16.09 5.50
CA ALA A 21 1.18 15.13 4.66
C ALA A 21 2.34 14.45 5.41
N ALA A 22 3.11 15.21 6.20
CA ALA A 22 4.20 14.68 7.01
C ALA A 22 3.69 13.73 8.09
N ALA A 23 2.66 14.11 8.85
CA ALA A 23 2.06 13.26 9.88
C ALA A 23 1.50 11.96 9.29
N TYR A 24 0.84 12.05 8.14
CA TYR A 24 0.32 10.88 7.43
C TYR A 24 1.46 9.95 6.98
N GLY A 25 2.53 10.50 6.40
CA GLY A 25 3.72 9.75 6.00
C GLY A 25 4.41 9.06 7.17
N VAL A 26 4.52 9.74 8.33
CA VAL A 26 5.09 9.15 9.56
C VAL A 26 4.24 7.96 10.03
N VAL A 27 2.92 8.10 10.09
CA VAL A 27 2.02 7.01 10.51
C VAL A 27 2.12 5.83 9.56
N MET A 28 2.15 6.06 8.23
CA MET A 28 2.38 5.00 7.25
C MET A 28 3.73 4.30 7.42
N ALA A 29 4.78 5.05 7.73
CA ALA A 29 6.13 4.51 7.87
C ALA A 29 6.33 3.77 9.20
N SER A 30 5.58 4.13 10.24
CA SER A 30 5.67 3.50 11.57
C SER A 30 4.94 2.15 11.65
N GLU A 31 4.02 1.86 10.72
CA GLU A 31 3.35 0.56 10.68
C GLU A 31 4.28 -0.45 9.99
N GLU A 32 4.75 -1.43 10.75
CA GLU A 32 5.71 -2.44 10.28
C GLU A 32 5.06 -3.45 9.33
N ASP A 33 3.81 -3.83 9.63
CA ASP A 33 3.06 -4.78 8.82
C ASP A 33 2.46 -4.09 7.57
N PRO A 34 2.88 -4.46 6.35
CA PRO A 34 2.38 -3.81 5.14
C PRO A 34 0.91 -4.12 4.86
N ALA A 35 0.39 -5.25 5.33
CA ALA A 35 -0.99 -5.68 5.12
C ALA A 35 -1.97 -5.09 6.14
N ARG A 36 -1.46 -4.54 7.27
CA ARG A 36 -2.33 -3.98 8.30
C ARG A 36 -2.98 -2.68 7.86
N PRO A 37 -4.32 -2.55 7.99
CA PRO A 37 -5.03 -1.32 7.67
C PRO A 37 -4.59 -0.14 8.54
N LEU A 38 -4.50 1.04 7.92
CA LEU A 38 -4.16 2.30 8.60
C LEU A 38 -5.39 3.05 9.12
N ASN A 39 -6.57 2.46 8.99
CA ASN A 39 -7.84 3.07 9.41
C ASN A 39 -7.84 3.32 10.91
N THR A 40 -8.45 4.43 11.32
CA THR A 40 -8.56 4.86 12.73
C THR A 40 -7.27 5.29 13.41
N LEU A 41 -6.11 5.16 12.77
CA LEU A 41 -4.85 5.63 13.33
C LEU A 41 -4.86 7.15 13.51
N ALA A 42 -4.34 7.59 14.64
CA ALA A 42 -4.23 9.02 14.97
C ALA A 42 -3.07 9.66 14.20
N LEU A 43 -3.28 10.88 13.72
CA LEU A 43 -2.27 11.70 13.09
C LEU A 43 -1.67 12.65 14.13
N PRO A 44 -0.45 12.40 14.62
CA PRO A 44 0.15 13.18 15.69
C PRO A 44 0.45 14.61 15.23
N GLY A 45 0.24 15.58 16.11
CA GLY A 45 0.55 16.98 15.85
C GLY A 45 -0.40 17.70 14.89
N ILE A 46 -1.47 17.05 14.44
CA ILE A 46 -2.50 17.67 13.60
C ILE A 46 -3.62 18.22 14.47
N ALA A 47 -3.85 19.52 14.34
CA ALA A 47 -4.92 20.20 15.06
C ALA A 47 -6.29 19.81 14.49
N VAL A 48 -7.24 19.52 15.39
CA VAL A 48 -8.61 19.18 15.00
C VAL A 48 -9.37 20.38 14.45
N CYS A 49 -10.30 20.13 13.57
CA CYS A 49 -11.19 21.16 13.04
C CYS A 49 -12.22 21.60 14.10
N ALA A 50 -12.78 22.81 13.94
CA ALA A 50 -13.89 23.27 14.74
C ALA A 50 -15.13 22.37 14.55
N SER A 51 -15.98 22.27 15.56
CA SER A 51 -17.17 21.37 15.53
C SER A 51 -18.11 21.64 14.35
N LYS A 52 -18.20 22.91 13.90
CA LYS A 52 -19.00 23.33 12.75
C LYS A 52 -18.43 22.87 11.39
N ASP A 53 -17.13 22.56 11.34
CA ASP A 53 -16.41 22.20 10.12
C ASP A 53 -16.17 20.69 10.02
N LYS A 54 -16.70 19.89 10.97
CA LYS A 54 -16.62 18.43 10.90
C LYS A 54 -17.21 17.90 9.61
N THR A 55 -16.48 16.98 8.96
CA THR A 55 -16.94 16.33 7.74
C THR A 55 -18.15 15.45 7.99
N LEU A 56 -19.13 15.52 7.10
CA LEU A 56 -20.25 14.61 7.08
C LEU A 56 -19.84 13.27 6.44
N ARG A 57 -20.57 12.21 6.76
CA ARG A 57 -20.34 10.88 6.18
C ARG A 57 -20.42 10.90 4.65
N SER A 58 -21.41 11.62 4.09
CA SER A 58 -21.57 11.77 2.65
C SER A 58 -20.40 12.48 1.97
N GLU A 59 -19.78 13.44 2.64
CA GLU A 59 -18.58 14.13 2.14
C GLU A 59 -17.37 13.18 2.15
N GLN A 60 -17.22 12.38 3.20
CA GLN A 60 -16.17 11.36 3.29
C GLN A 60 -16.32 10.31 2.18
N GLU A 61 -17.54 9.81 1.95
CA GLU A 61 -17.83 8.85 0.88
C GLU A 61 -17.55 9.45 -0.51
N SER A 62 -17.94 10.70 -0.73
CA SER A 62 -17.63 11.41 -1.97
C SER A 62 -16.12 11.57 -2.17
N ALA A 63 -15.37 11.89 -1.11
CA ALA A 63 -13.91 11.99 -1.17
C ALA A 63 -13.28 10.63 -1.54
N LEU A 64 -13.69 9.55 -0.87
CA LEU A 64 -13.21 8.19 -1.15
C LEU A 64 -13.48 7.77 -2.60
N TYR A 65 -14.69 8.02 -3.09
CA TYR A 65 -15.05 7.71 -4.47
C TYR A 65 -14.17 8.44 -5.51
N ASN A 66 -13.67 9.63 -5.15
CA ASN A 66 -12.78 10.42 -6.01
C ASN A 66 -11.28 10.22 -5.72
N GLY A 67 -10.89 9.17 -5.00
CA GLY A 67 -9.48 8.87 -4.73
C GLY A 67 -8.80 9.83 -3.74
N VAL A 68 -9.58 10.40 -2.83
CA VAL A 68 -9.10 11.30 -1.77
C VAL A 68 -9.27 10.61 -0.42
N ALA A 69 -8.20 10.51 0.36
CA ALA A 69 -8.18 9.89 1.67
C ALA A 69 -8.68 10.88 2.75
N PRO A 70 -9.89 10.72 3.29
CA PRO A 70 -10.42 11.63 4.29
C PRO A 70 -9.81 11.39 5.66
N VAL A 71 -9.66 12.47 6.41
CA VAL A 71 -9.29 12.51 7.81
C VAL A 71 -10.47 13.08 8.60
N GLU A 72 -10.72 12.54 9.78
CA GLU A 72 -11.80 13.00 10.65
C GLU A 72 -11.30 13.36 12.05
N THR A 73 -12.13 14.04 12.80
CA THR A 73 -11.92 14.24 14.25
C THR A 73 -12.42 12.98 14.97
N GLY A 74 -11.56 12.37 15.75
CA GLY A 74 -11.90 11.19 16.56
C GLY A 74 -13.05 11.46 17.56
N ALA A 75 -13.61 10.38 18.08
CA ALA A 75 -14.70 10.46 19.06
C ALA A 75 -14.31 11.21 20.34
N ASP A 76 -13.02 11.27 20.67
CA ASP A 76 -12.45 12.04 21.78
C ASP A 76 -12.48 13.56 21.54
N GLY A 77 -12.78 14.01 20.33
CA GLY A 77 -12.81 15.41 19.95
C GLY A 77 -11.46 16.11 19.90
N THR A 78 -10.36 15.40 20.14
CA THR A 78 -9.01 15.96 20.32
C THR A 78 -7.98 15.40 19.34
N THR A 79 -8.25 14.27 18.68
CA THR A 79 -7.34 13.63 17.76
C THR A 79 -7.86 13.67 16.32
N ALA A 80 -6.99 13.94 15.36
CA ALA A 80 -7.25 13.72 13.94
C ALA A 80 -6.96 12.24 13.60
N ARG A 81 -7.85 11.56 12.87
CA ARG A 81 -7.74 10.14 12.55
C ARG A 81 -7.97 9.86 11.08
N ILE A 82 -7.26 8.86 10.57
CA ILE A 82 -7.45 8.36 9.20
C ILE A 82 -8.80 7.62 9.12
N VAL A 83 -9.66 8.00 8.19
CA VAL A 83 -10.91 7.27 7.90
C VAL A 83 -10.62 6.00 7.09
N ARG A 84 -9.98 6.17 5.94
CA ARG A 84 -9.48 5.09 5.09
C ARG A 84 -8.27 5.58 4.30
N ALA A 85 -7.20 4.79 4.31
CA ALA A 85 -5.99 5.10 3.57
C ALA A 85 -6.10 4.56 2.14
N ILE A 86 -6.35 5.46 1.20
CA ILE A 86 -6.47 5.13 -0.23
C ILE A 86 -5.50 5.95 -1.07
N THR A 87 -5.16 5.42 -2.23
CA THR A 87 -4.40 6.12 -3.27
C THR A 87 -5.33 6.95 -4.14
N THR A 88 -4.75 7.71 -5.08
CA THR A 88 -5.55 8.42 -6.09
C THR A 88 -5.94 7.54 -7.28
N TYR A 89 -5.70 6.21 -7.22
CA TYR A 89 -5.99 5.29 -8.31
C TYR A 89 -7.45 4.80 -8.22
N VAL A 90 -8.30 5.33 -9.08
CA VAL A 90 -9.74 4.99 -9.16
C VAL A 90 -10.18 4.55 -10.55
N VAL A 91 -9.33 4.74 -11.56
CA VAL A 91 -9.60 4.32 -12.94
C VAL A 91 -8.35 3.73 -13.57
N SER A 92 -8.53 2.73 -14.41
CA SER A 92 -7.47 2.12 -15.21
C SER A 92 -6.98 3.05 -16.33
N SER A 93 -5.92 2.66 -17.02
CA SER A 93 -5.41 3.38 -18.20
C SER A 93 -6.44 3.52 -19.32
N ASN A 94 -7.44 2.63 -19.38
CA ASN A 94 -8.52 2.63 -20.35
C ASN A 94 -9.73 3.48 -19.93
N GLY A 95 -9.67 4.16 -18.79
CA GLY A 95 -10.74 4.99 -18.27
C GLY A 95 -11.90 4.23 -17.60
N THR A 96 -11.78 2.92 -17.42
CA THR A 96 -12.75 2.13 -16.64
C THR A 96 -12.46 2.20 -15.15
N ALA A 97 -13.50 2.15 -14.32
CA ALA A 97 -13.33 2.08 -12.87
C ALA A 97 -12.46 0.87 -12.48
N ASP A 98 -11.44 1.10 -11.66
CA ASP A 98 -10.49 0.09 -11.24
C ASP A 98 -10.01 0.40 -9.82
N GLU A 99 -10.24 -0.54 -8.92
CA GLU A 99 -9.89 -0.42 -7.50
C GLU A 99 -8.67 -1.28 -7.12
N SER A 100 -8.00 -1.91 -8.09
CA SER A 100 -6.91 -2.87 -7.84
C SER A 100 -5.73 -2.28 -7.07
N LEU A 101 -5.46 -0.98 -7.23
CA LEU A 101 -4.41 -0.26 -6.50
C LEU A 101 -4.99 0.87 -5.61
N LEU A 102 -6.28 0.81 -5.30
CA LEU A 102 -6.94 1.83 -4.50
C LEU A 102 -6.45 1.83 -3.05
N ASP A 103 -6.41 0.68 -2.39
CA ASP A 103 -6.00 0.62 -1.00
C ASP A 103 -4.48 0.73 -0.84
N VAL A 104 -4.05 1.58 0.07
CA VAL A 104 -2.62 1.79 0.40
C VAL A 104 -1.99 0.49 0.90
N THR A 105 -2.73 -0.35 1.64
CA THR A 105 -2.25 -1.66 2.10
C THR A 105 -1.86 -2.55 0.93
N THR A 106 -2.67 -2.63 -0.12
CA THR A 106 -2.35 -3.39 -1.34
C THR A 106 -1.02 -2.94 -1.96
N VAL A 107 -0.85 -1.63 -2.11
CA VAL A 107 0.39 -1.07 -2.69
C VAL A 107 1.59 -1.32 -1.78
N ARG A 108 1.44 -1.17 -0.46
CA ARG A 108 2.50 -1.48 0.53
C ARG A 108 2.89 -2.96 0.48
N THR A 109 1.93 -3.85 0.43
CA THR A 109 2.16 -5.30 0.30
C THR A 109 2.93 -5.63 -0.98
N LEU A 110 2.52 -5.09 -2.13
CA LEU A 110 3.22 -5.28 -3.41
C LEU A 110 4.68 -4.81 -3.34
N ILE A 111 4.92 -3.62 -2.76
CA ILE A 111 6.27 -3.08 -2.58
C ILE A 111 7.10 -3.98 -1.64
N TYR A 112 6.52 -4.42 -0.53
CA TYR A 112 7.19 -5.29 0.44
C TYR A 112 7.62 -6.61 -0.20
N VAL A 113 6.69 -7.29 -0.86
CA VAL A 113 6.96 -8.57 -1.53
C VAL A 113 8.00 -8.39 -2.64
N SER A 114 7.88 -7.36 -3.48
CA SER A 114 8.86 -7.05 -4.52
C SER A 114 10.27 -6.84 -3.95
N ARG A 115 10.38 -6.10 -2.84
CA ARG A 115 11.67 -5.88 -2.16
C ARG A 115 12.22 -7.17 -1.58
N ALA A 116 11.39 -7.96 -0.90
CA ALA A 116 11.81 -9.25 -0.32
C ALA A 116 12.33 -10.20 -1.41
N ILE A 117 11.64 -10.31 -2.54
CA ILE A 117 12.06 -11.08 -3.70
C ILE A 117 13.40 -10.55 -4.24
N THR A 118 13.48 -9.25 -4.52
CA THR A 118 14.68 -8.64 -5.09
C THR A 118 15.91 -8.86 -4.19
N GLN A 119 15.76 -8.66 -2.88
CA GLN A 119 16.84 -8.90 -1.91
C GLN A 119 17.25 -10.37 -1.86
N ARG A 120 16.28 -11.29 -1.87
CA ARG A 120 16.55 -12.73 -1.88
C ARG A 120 17.33 -13.15 -3.12
N ILE A 121 16.91 -12.68 -4.30
CA ILE A 121 17.56 -12.99 -5.57
C ILE A 121 18.98 -12.40 -5.60
N ALA A 122 19.16 -11.15 -5.22
CA ALA A 122 20.46 -10.48 -5.18
C ALA A 122 21.45 -11.20 -4.24
N LEU A 123 20.95 -11.70 -3.11
CA LEU A 123 21.77 -12.44 -2.13
C LEU A 123 22.15 -13.84 -2.60
N ARG A 124 21.21 -14.58 -3.23
CA ARG A 124 21.38 -15.97 -3.58
C ARG A 124 22.06 -16.20 -4.93
N PHE A 125 21.89 -15.25 -5.86
CA PHE A 125 22.34 -15.38 -7.26
C PHE A 125 23.19 -14.19 -7.73
N PRO A 126 24.20 -13.72 -6.98
CA PRO A 126 24.90 -12.47 -7.30
C PRO A 126 25.70 -12.53 -8.61
N ARG A 127 26.10 -13.72 -9.06
CA ARG A 127 26.94 -13.92 -10.27
C ARG A 127 26.69 -15.27 -10.93
N GLU A 128 25.47 -15.76 -10.85
CA GLU A 128 25.11 -17.06 -11.43
C GLU A 128 25.00 -16.97 -12.97
N LYS A 129 25.37 -18.09 -13.62
CA LYS A 129 25.16 -18.22 -15.08
C LYS A 129 23.66 -18.41 -15.35
N LEU A 130 23.17 -17.72 -16.37
CA LEU A 130 21.78 -17.81 -16.78
C LEU A 130 21.54 -19.09 -17.60
N ASN A 131 20.96 -20.09 -16.98
CA ASN A 131 20.58 -21.36 -17.61
C ASN A 131 19.28 -21.88 -17.00
N ASP A 132 18.70 -22.93 -17.59
CA ASP A 132 17.39 -23.46 -17.15
C ASP A 132 17.41 -23.99 -15.72
N LYS A 133 18.54 -24.54 -15.25
CA LYS A 133 18.68 -24.97 -13.86
C LYS A 133 18.66 -23.79 -12.90
N THR A 134 19.26 -22.65 -13.30
CA THR A 134 19.22 -21.42 -12.51
C THR A 134 17.79 -20.88 -12.46
N ALA A 135 17.02 -20.91 -13.55
CA ALA A 135 15.63 -20.50 -13.56
C ALA A 135 14.78 -21.34 -12.58
N GLN A 136 14.97 -22.65 -12.54
CA GLN A 136 14.29 -23.51 -11.58
C GLN A 136 14.68 -23.21 -10.12
N ARG A 137 15.97 -22.94 -9.84
CA ARG A 137 16.44 -22.54 -8.52
C ARG A 137 15.86 -21.19 -8.10
N VAL A 138 15.83 -20.23 -9.01
CA VAL A 138 15.16 -18.92 -8.79
C VAL A 138 13.69 -19.13 -8.45
N ARG A 139 12.98 -19.96 -9.23
CA ARG A 139 11.58 -20.27 -8.94
C ARG A 139 11.36 -20.84 -7.54
N SER A 140 12.23 -21.75 -7.10
CA SER A 140 12.15 -22.31 -5.74
C SER A 140 12.36 -21.25 -4.66
N GLU A 141 13.35 -20.36 -4.83
CA GLU A 141 13.58 -19.25 -3.87
C GLU A 141 12.42 -18.25 -3.86
N LEU A 142 11.75 -18.00 -4.99
CA LEU A 142 10.54 -17.18 -5.04
C LEU A 142 9.41 -17.82 -4.25
N ILE A 143 9.18 -19.11 -4.43
CA ILE A 143 8.16 -19.86 -3.68
C ILE A 143 8.42 -19.74 -2.18
N ASP A 144 9.66 -19.92 -1.73
CA ASP A 144 10.02 -19.78 -0.32
C ASP A 144 9.70 -18.39 0.23
N VAL A 145 9.97 -17.32 -0.54
CA VAL A 145 9.65 -15.95 -0.12
C VAL A 145 8.13 -15.75 -0.04
N LEU A 146 7.38 -16.22 -1.05
CA LEU A 146 5.92 -16.07 -1.08
C LEU A 146 5.25 -16.87 0.04
N MET A 147 5.67 -18.13 0.28
CA MET A 147 5.16 -18.95 1.39
C MET A 147 5.48 -18.31 2.75
N ARG A 148 6.66 -17.69 2.88
CA ARG A 148 6.99 -16.95 4.10
C ARG A 148 6.09 -15.73 4.29
N CYS A 149 5.72 -15.03 3.22
CA CYS A 149 4.76 -13.92 3.29
C CYS A 149 3.35 -14.42 3.66
N GLU A 150 2.95 -15.63 3.24
CA GLU A 150 1.69 -16.25 3.65
C GLU A 150 1.71 -16.64 5.14
N GLU A 151 2.80 -17.22 5.64
CA GLU A 151 2.98 -17.52 7.07
C GLU A 151 2.89 -16.26 7.96
N LEU A 152 3.30 -15.11 7.43
CA LEU A 152 3.21 -13.80 8.08
C LEU A 152 1.86 -13.10 7.86
N GLU A 153 0.90 -13.77 7.24
CA GLU A 153 -0.44 -13.23 6.92
C GLU A 153 -0.40 -11.97 6.02
N ILE A 154 0.72 -11.75 5.31
CA ILE A 154 0.88 -10.64 4.35
C ILE A 154 0.25 -10.99 3.00
N LEU A 155 0.29 -12.26 2.61
CA LEU A 155 -0.33 -12.81 1.41
C LEU A 155 -1.29 -13.94 1.79
N GLU A 156 -2.23 -14.23 0.89
CA GLU A 156 -3.18 -15.33 1.00
C GLU A 156 -3.18 -16.18 -0.26
N HIS A 157 -3.49 -17.47 -0.11
CA HIS A 157 -3.67 -18.41 -1.22
C HIS A 157 -2.45 -18.56 -2.14
N VAL A 158 -1.24 -18.50 -1.58
CA VAL A 158 0.00 -18.65 -2.35
C VAL A 158 0.07 -20.04 -2.97
N GLU A 159 -0.15 -21.10 -2.18
CA GLU A 159 -0.11 -22.47 -2.66
C GLU A 159 -1.08 -22.72 -3.82
N ALA A 160 -2.30 -22.21 -3.71
CA ALA A 160 -3.33 -22.34 -4.74
C ALA A 160 -3.02 -21.60 -6.06
N ASN A 161 -2.03 -20.69 -6.06
CA ASN A 161 -1.65 -19.88 -7.21
C ASN A 161 -0.21 -20.18 -7.71
N LEU A 162 0.47 -21.22 -7.20
CA LEU A 162 1.83 -21.56 -7.60
C LEU A 162 1.96 -21.96 -9.08
N ASP A 163 0.91 -22.47 -9.68
CA ASP A 163 0.83 -22.79 -11.10
C ASP A 163 0.93 -21.55 -12.00
N LYS A 164 0.53 -20.39 -11.48
CA LYS A 164 0.60 -19.10 -12.18
C LYS A 164 1.99 -18.45 -12.09
N LEU A 165 2.86 -18.94 -11.19
CA LEU A 165 4.22 -18.43 -11.04
C LEU A 165 5.09 -18.95 -12.18
N LEU A 166 5.37 -18.10 -13.15
CA LEU A 166 6.23 -18.37 -14.27
C LEU A 166 7.59 -17.69 -14.08
N VAL A 167 8.66 -18.45 -14.27
CA VAL A 167 10.04 -17.93 -14.28
C VAL A 167 10.70 -18.41 -15.57
N GLU A 168 10.89 -17.49 -16.49
CA GLU A 168 11.45 -17.75 -17.79
C GLU A 168 12.75 -16.96 -17.99
N ARG A 169 13.64 -17.53 -18.80
CA ARG A 169 14.83 -16.81 -19.25
C ARG A 169 14.44 -15.81 -20.33
N ASP A 170 14.92 -14.59 -20.20
CA ASP A 170 14.83 -13.62 -21.31
C ASP A 170 15.74 -14.08 -22.45
N SER A 171 15.14 -14.37 -23.60
CA SER A 171 15.87 -14.79 -24.80
C SER A 171 16.56 -13.64 -25.52
N GLN A 172 16.17 -12.39 -25.24
CA GLN A 172 16.73 -11.19 -25.88
C GLN A 172 17.90 -10.58 -25.11
N ASN A 173 18.00 -10.87 -23.79
CA ASN A 173 19.10 -10.43 -22.94
C ASN A 173 19.69 -11.65 -22.20
N PRO A 174 20.53 -12.46 -22.89
CA PRO A 174 21.12 -13.68 -22.32
C PRO A 174 22.21 -13.40 -21.27
#